data_41d5a1b7e3f394c9907e2e673ebeb5ab
#
_entry.id   41d5a1b7e3f394c9907e2e673ebeb5ab
#
_cell.length_a   1.000
_cell.length_b   1.000
_cell.length_c   1.000
_cell.angle_alpha   90.00
_cell.angle_beta   90.00
_cell.angle_gamma   90.00
#
_symmetry.space_group_name_H-M   'P 1'
#
loop_
_entity.id
_entity.type
_entity.pdbx_description
1 polymer ?
#
loop_
_entity_poly.entity_id
_entity_poly.type
_entity_poly.pdbx_seq_one_letter_code
_entity_poly.pdbx_strand_id
1 'polypeptide(L)'
;MSVTILGIESSCDDTSSAVHEAYGGVVPELASRAHQQNIIPVVAEAIKRAGIDKSELSAVAFTRGPGLMGSLLVGTSFAKGLAASLDIPMIEINHLQAHVLAHFIKETPEDDHAPSFPFLCLLVSGGNSQIIKVNAYNDMEVIGQTI
;
A
#
# COMPACT_ATOMS: atom_id res chain seq x y z
N MET A 1 -20.90 -1.98 -14.39
CA MET A 1 -19.87 -0.91 -14.37
C MET A 1 -18.62 -1.50 -13.76
N SER A 2 -17.47 -1.38 -14.41
CA SER A 2 -16.18 -1.75 -13.81
C SER A 2 -15.79 -0.67 -12.78
N VAL A 3 -15.30 -1.08 -11.61
CA VAL A 3 -14.76 -0.17 -10.60
C VAL A 3 -13.25 -0.17 -10.75
N THR A 4 -12.65 0.99 -11.02
CA THR A 4 -11.20 1.16 -11.19
C THR A 4 -10.66 1.96 -10.02
N ILE A 5 -9.72 1.39 -9.26
CA ILE A 5 -9.14 2.02 -8.07
C ILE A 5 -7.63 2.17 -8.28
N LEU A 6 -7.12 3.37 -8.04
CA LEU A 6 -5.69 3.62 -7.94
C LEU A 6 -5.23 3.37 -6.51
N GLY A 7 -4.34 2.40 -6.30
CA GLY A 7 -3.69 2.14 -5.01
C GLY A 7 -2.34 2.86 -4.91
N ILE A 8 -2.10 3.57 -3.79
CA ILE A 8 -0.86 4.29 -3.50
C ILE A 8 -0.28 3.73 -2.20
N GLU A 9 0.83 2.99 -2.33
CA GLU A 9 1.61 2.52 -1.20
C GLU A 9 2.83 3.44 -0.99
N SER A 10 2.99 3.97 0.21
CA SER A 10 4.09 4.87 0.55
C SER A 10 4.56 4.73 2.00
N SER A 11 4.36 3.56 2.61
CA SER A 11 4.67 3.34 4.03
C SER A 11 6.16 3.28 4.35
N CYS A 12 7.00 2.94 3.36
CA CYS A 12 8.44 2.76 3.52
C CYS A 12 9.21 3.36 2.31
N ASP A 13 10.26 2.70 1.87
CA ASP A 13 11.30 3.21 0.96
C ASP A 13 11.38 2.49 -0.39
N ASP A 14 10.35 1.79 -0.81
CA ASP A 14 10.33 0.90 -1.99
C ASP A 14 10.89 1.51 -3.29
N THR A 15 10.98 2.84 -3.36
CA THR A 15 11.53 3.56 -4.52
C THR A 15 12.99 3.98 -4.37
N SER A 16 13.66 3.65 -3.25
CA SER A 16 14.96 4.25 -2.90
C SER A 16 15.99 3.31 -2.29
N SER A 17 15.89 2.00 -2.49
CA SER A 17 16.82 1.01 -1.93
C SER A 17 18.30 1.37 -2.19
N ALA A 18 18.66 1.79 -3.41
CA ALA A 18 20.01 2.21 -3.77
C ALA A 18 20.49 3.47 -3.03
N VAL A 19 19.56 4.36 -2.64
CA VAL A 19 19.90 5.58 -1.89
C VAL A 19 20.26 5.25 -0.45
N HIS A 20 19.66 4.21 0.14
CA HIS A 20 19.87 3.82 1.53
C HIS A 20 21.09 2.91 1.73
N GLU A 21 21.55 2.24 0.69
CA GLU A 21 22.69 1.33 0.73
C GLU A 21 23.95 2.02 1.27
N ALA A 22 24.19 3.28 0.87
CA ALA A 22 25.32 4.07 1.33
C ALA A 22 25.27 4.43 2.83
N TYR A 23 24.09 4.30 3.48
CA TYR A 23 23.87 4.68 4.88
C TYR A 23 23.68 3.47 5.80
N GLY A 24 23.74 2.26 5.26
CA GLY A 24 23.55 1.02 6.03
C GLY A 24 22.13 0.78 6.55
N GLY A 25 21.13 1.46 6.01
CA GLY A 25 19.73 1.31 6.38
C GLY A 25 18.87 2.50 5.96
N VAL A 26 17.57 2.42 6.23
CA VAL A 26 16.59 3.43 5.82
C VAL A 26 16.82 4.77 6.52
N VAL A 27 16.96 5.83 5.71
CA VAL A 27 17.00 7.22 6.16
C VAL A 27 15.63 7.86 5.86
N PRO A 28 14.77 8.10 6.86
CA PRO A 28 13.38 8.52 6.65
C PRO A 28 13.20 9.79 5.82
N GLU A 29 14.12 10.75 5.97
CA GLU A 29 14.07 11.99 5.20
C GLU A 29 14.37 11.75 3.70
N LEU A 30 15.35 10.89 3.40
CA LEU A 30 15.67 10.54 2.01
C LEU A 30 14.54 9.75 1.36
N ALA A 31 13.90 8.83 2.11
CA ALA A 31 12.75 8.09 1.64
C ALA A 31 11.60 9.04 1.26
N SER A 32 11.24 9.99 2.13
CA SER A 32 10.16 10.94 1.84
C SER A 32 10.47 11.85 0.65
N ARG A 33 11.71 12.29 0.48
CA ARG A 33 12.14 13.08 -0.69
C ARG A 33 12.06 12.27 -1.98
N ALA A 34 12.48 11.00 -1.95
CA ALA A 34 12.37 10.11 -3.10
C ALA A 34 10.91 9.87 -3.51
N HIS A 35 10.02 9.63 -2.55
CA HIS A 35 8.58 9.55 -2.82
C HIS A 35 8.04 10.84 -3.44
N GLN A 36 8.42 12.01 -2.90
CA GLN A 36 7.96 13.30 -3.42
C GLN A 36 8.40 13.51 -4.90
N GLN A 37 9.60 13.08 -5.26
CA GLN A 37 10.11 13.20 -6.64
C GLN A 37 9.44 12.21 -7.59
N ASN A 38 9.15 10.99 -7.12
CA ASN A 38 8.76 9.88 -7.96
C ASN A 38 7.25 9.64 -8.04
N ILE A 39 6.44 10.14 -7.12
CA ILE A 39 5.01 9.80 -7.04
C ILE A 39 4.25 10.17 -8.31
N ILE A 40 4.52 11.35 -8.89
CA ILE A 40 3.83 11.80 -10.11
C ILE A 40 4.19 10.92 -11.32
N PRO A 41 5.48 10.70 -11.67
CA PRO A 41 5.82 9.85 -12.80
C PRO A 41 5.40 8.38 -12.60
N VAL A 42 5.46 7.86 -11.36
CA VAL A 42 5.01 6.49 -11.07
C VAL A 42 3.51 6.34 -11.27
N VAL A 43 2.70 7.27 -10.77
CA VAL A 43 1.24 7.24 -10.97
C VAL A 43 0.88 7.43 -12.45
N ALA A 44 1.54 8.34 -13.16
CA ALA A 44 1.32 8.52 -14.59
C ALA A 44 1.62 7.24 -15.39
N GLU A 45 2.72 6.56 -15.07
CA GLU A 45 3.09 5.31 -15.73
C GLU A 45 2.11 4.17 -15.37
N ALA A 46 1.63 4.10 -14.12
CA ALA A 46 0.64 3.10 -13.71
C ALA A 46 -0.68 3.25 -14.49
N ILE A 47 -1.20 4.48 -14.62
CA ILE A 47 -2.41 4.79 -15.39
C ILE A 47 -2.21 4.43 -16.87
N LYS A 48 -1.04 4.79 -17.44
CA LYS A 48 -0.69 4.46 -18.81
C LYS A 48 -0.62 2.96 -19.07
N ARG A 49 0.00 2.19 -18.15
CA ARG A 49 0.08 0.71 -18.25
C ARG A 49 -1.29 0.06 -18.12
N ALA A 50 -2.17 0.62 -17.31
CA ALA A 50 -3.54 0.17 -17.19
C ALA A 50 -4.38 0.44 -18.47
N GLY A 51 -3.88 1.28 -19.39
CA GLY A 51 -4.56 1.64 -20.63
C GLY A 51 -5.84 2.44 -20.42
N ILE A 52 -5.94 3.20 -19.32
CA ILE A 52 -7.11 3.98 -18.93
C ILE A 52 -6.79 5.47 -18.92
N ASP A 53 -7.84 6.30 -18.98
CA ASP A 53 -7.74 7.72 -18.62
C ASP A 53 -7.98 7.92 -17.12
N LYS A 54 -7.35 8.94 -16.53
CA LYS A 54 -7.52 9.27 -15.11
C LYS A 54 -8.97 9.55 -14.71
N SER A 55 -9.80 9.99 -15.65
CA SER A 55 -11.24 10.21 -15.44
C SER A 55 -12.05 8.92 -15.28
N GLU A 56 -11.46 7.76 -15.58
CA GLU A 56 -12.07 6.46 -15.38
C GLU A 56 -11.81 5.88 -13.98
N LEU A 57 -11.03 6.60 -13.14
CA LEU A 57 -10.83 6.24 -11.75
C LEU A 57 -12.10 6.45 -10.94
N SER A 58 -12.48 5.42 -10.18
CA SER A 58 -13.65 5.43 -9.30
C SER A 58 -13.31 5.80 -7.85
N ALA A 59 -12.06 5.59 -7.43
CA ALA A 59 -11.55 5.92 -6.11
C ALA A 59 -10.02 5.95 -6.09
N VAL A 60 -9.45 6.59 -5.06
CA VAL A 60 -8.02 6.52 -4.73
C VAL A 60 -7.86 5.84 -3.38
N ALA A 61 -7.21 4.67 -3.35
CA ALA A 61 -6.81 4.00 -2.12
C ALA A 61 -5.38 4.44 -1.74
N PHE A 62 -5.13 4.66 -0.45
CA PHE A 62 -3.82 5.06 0.03
C PHE A 62 -3.49 4.43 1.37
N THR A 63 -2.22 4.17 1.61
CA THR A 63 -1.75 3.65 2.90
C THR A 63 -1.80 4.74 3.96
N ARG A 64 -2.67 4.56 4.97
CA ARG A 64 -2.77 5.45 6.12
C ARG A 64 -1.63 5.22 7.12
N GLY A 65 -1.15 4.00 7.22
CA GLY A 65 -0.14 3.53 8.17
C GLY A 65 -0.39 2.09 8.64
N PRO A 66 0.50 1.57 9.50
CA PRO A 66 1.74 2.17 9.99
C PRO A 66 2.82 2.31 8.91
N GLY A 67 3.83 3.16 9.18
CA GLY A 67 4.95 3.40 8.27
C GLY A 67 5.71 4.67 8.62
N LEU A 68 6.68 5.04 7.79
CA LEU A 68 7.48 6.25 7.95
C LEU A 68 6.61 7.50 7.73
N MET A 69 6.50 8.35 8.74
CA MET A 69 5.61 9.52 8.74
C MET A 69 5.79 10.40 7.51
N GLY A 70 7.03 10.73 7.15
CA GLY A 70 7.31 11.58 5.99
C GLY A 70 6.85 10.96 4.67
N SER A 71 7.08 9.67 4.48
CA SER A 71 6.67 8.91 3.31
C SER A 71 5.14 8.78 3.23
N LEU A 72 4.48 8.46 4.35
CA LEU A 72 3.02 8.42 4.45
C LEU A 72 2.37 9.77 4.12
N LEU A 73 2.96 10.89 4.59
CA LEU A 73 2.47 12.23 4.30
C LEU A 73 2.52 12.56 2.80
N VAL A 74 3.57 12.12 2.10
CA VAL A 74 3.66 12.32 0.64
C VAL A 74 2.53 11.58 -0.06
N GLY A 75 2.35 10.28 0.19
CA GLY A 75 1.30 9.47 -0.44
C GLY A 75 -0.11 9.97 -0.10
N THR A 76 -0.37 10.28 1.18
CA THR A 76 -1.67 10.79 1.62
C THR A 76 -1.99 12.15 1.00
N SER A 77 -1.02 13.08 0.95
CA SER A 77 -1.23 14.41 0.37
C SER A 77 -1.50 14.34 -1.13
N PHE A 78 -0.74 13.48 -1.83
CA PHE A 78 -0.96 13.25 -3.26
C PHE A 78 -2.33 12.61 -3.53
N ALA A 79 -2.68 11.54 -2.79
CA ALA A 79 -3.98 10.88 -2.91
C ALA A 79 -5.13 11.86 -2.69
N LYS A 80 -5.03 12.70 -1.66
CA LYS A 80 -6.02 13.74 -1.35
C LYS A 80 -6.16 14.77 -2.48
N GLY A 81 -5.04 15.26 -3.00
CA GLY A 81 -5.05 16.20 -4.11
C GLY A 81 -5.66 15.62 -5.38
N LEU A 82 -5.29 14.37 -5.72
CA LEU A 82 -5.82 13.67 -6.89
C LEU A 82 -7.32 13.40 -6.74
N ALA A 83 -7.76 12.82 -5.62
CA ALA A 83 -9.16 12.51 -5.36
C ALA A 83 -10.04 13.77 -5.39
N ALA A 84 -9.57 14.86 -4.76
CA ALA A 84 -10.28 16.14 -4.80
C ALA A 84 -10.36 16.74 -6.21
N SER A 85 -9.30 16.59 -7.02
CA SER A 85 -9.29 17.10 -8.40
C SER A 85 -10.22 16.36 -9.35
N LEU A 86 -10.52 15.09 -9.04
CA LEU A 86 -11.38 14.22 -9.86
C LEU A 86 -12.79 14.06 -9.25
N ASP A 87 -13.05 14.64 -8.08
CA ASP A 87 -14.30 14.50 -7.32
C ASP A 87 -14.67 13.03 -7.05
N ILE A 88 -13.68 12.22 -6.63
CA ILE A 88 -13.82 10.80 -6.33
C ILE A 88 -13.43 10.50 -4.89
N PRO A 89 -13.97 9.43 -4.27
CA PRO A 89 -13.69 9.08 -2.88
C PRO A 89 -12.26 8.60 -2.65
N MET A 90 -11.80 8.79 -1.40
CA MET A 90 -10.57 8.19 -0.86
C MET A 90 -10.87 6.97 -0.01
N ILE A 91 -10.00 5.97 -0.05
CA ILE A 91 -10.08 4.75 0.74
C ILE A 91 -8.80 4.61 1.57
N GLU A 92 -8.94 4.61 2.89
CA GLU A 92 -7.82 4.40 3.81
C GLU A 92 -7.48 2.91 3.92
N ILE A 93 -6.22 2.56 3.74
CA ILE A 93 -5.72 1.19 3.84
C ILE A 93 -4.71 1.08 4.99
N ASN A 94 -4.89 0.09 5.84
CA ASN A 94 -3.91 -0.28 6.84
C ASN A 94 -2.81 -1.13 6.18
N HIS A 95 -1.56 -0.70 6.31
CA HIS A 95 -0.39 -1.36 5.71
C HIS A 95 -0.26 -2.84 6.09
N LEU A 96 -0.45 -3.17 7.38
CA LEU A 96 -0.31 -4.54 7.87
C LEU A 96 -1.46 -5.44 7.37
N GLN A 97 -2.68 -4.91 7.29
CA GLN A 97 -3.79 -5.63 6.68
C GLN A 97 -3.57 -5.84 5.18
N ALA A 98 -2.97 -4.88 4.49
CA ALA A 98 -2.62 -5.03 3.08
C ALA A 98 -1.63 -6.19 2.86
N HIS A 99 -0.63 -6.36 3.74
CA HIS A 99 0.26 -7.53 3.70
C HIS A 99 -0.50 -8.86 3.83
N VAL A 100 -1.47 -8.95 4.73
CA VAL A 100 -2.32 -10.14 4.86
C VAL A 100 -3.15 -10.36 3.59
N LEU A 101 -3.75 -9.30 3.06
CA LEU A 101 -4.62 -9.37 1.89
C LEU A 101 -3.86 -9.62 0.58
N ALA A 102 -2.54 -9.38 0.56
CA ALA A 102 -1.71 -9.69 -0.61
C ALA A 102 -1.78 -11.18 -1.03
N HIS A 103 -2.04 -12.09 -0.07
CA HIS A 103 -2.22 -13.51 -0.36
C HIS A 103 -3.46 -13.84 -1.22
N PHE A 104 -4.37 -12.89 -1.39
CA PHE A 104 -5.57 -13.04 -2.21
C PHE A 104 -5.42 -12.44 -3.62
N ILE A 105 -4.26 -11.83 -3.92
CA ILE A 105 -3.97 -11.32 -5.26
C ILE A 105 -3.72 -12.53 -6.17
N LYS A 106 -4.44 -12.59 -7.27
CA LYS A 106 -4.26 -13.60 -8.33
C LYS A 106 -3.45 -12.97 -9.45
N GLU A 107 -2.35 -13.61 -9.82
CA GLU A 107 -1.55 -13.20 -10.98
C GLU A 107 -2.14 -13.78 -12.26
N THR A 108 -2.73 -14.98 -12.17
CA THR A 108 -3.45 -15.64 -13.25
C THR A 108 -4.83 -16.12 -12.78
N PRO A 109 -5.80 -16.36 -13.70
CA PRO A 109 -7.12 -16.89 -13.32
C PRO A 109 -7.06 -18.27 -12.63
N GLU A 110 -6.00 -19.03 -12.90
CA GLU A 110 -5.77 -20.38 -12.37
C GLU A 110 -5.13 -20.39 -10.97
N ASP A 111 -4.63 -19.24 -10.48
CA ASP A 111 -4.03 -19.15 -9.17
C ASP A 111 -5.06 -19.42 -8.07
N ASP A 112 -4.85 -20.49 -7.33
CA ASP A 112 -5.70 -20.95 -6.23
C ASP A 112 -4.87 -21.11 -4.94
N HIS A 113 -4.03 -20.12 -4.63
CA HIS A 113 -3.17 -20.11 -3.43
C HIS A 113 -3.78 -19.35 -2.26
N ALA A 114 -4.95 -18.76 -2.46
CA ALA A 114 -5.61 -17.96 -1.43
C ALA A 114 -6.02 -18.85 -0.23
N PRO A 115 -5.68 -18.46 1.01
CA PRO A 115 -6.07 -19.21 2.18
C PRO A 115 -7.59 -19.17 2.40
N SER A 116 -8.15 -20.27 2.93
CA SER A 116 -9.56 -20.31 3.31
C SER A 116 -9.76 -19.71 4.71
N PHE A 117 -10.83 -18.93 4.88
CA PHE A 117 -11.19 -18.38 6.20
C PHE A 117 -11.81 -19.46 7.12
N PRO A 118 -11.59 -19.38 8.45
CA PRO A 118 -10.60 -18.54 9.11
C PRO A 118 -9.17 -19.13 9.02
N PHE A 119 -8.16 -18.26 9.07
CA PHE A 119 -6.75 -18.71 9.14
C PHE A 119 -5.91 -17.85 10.08
N LEU A 120 -4.72 -18.32 10.41
CA LEU A 120 -3.71 -17.57 11.16
C LEU A 120 -2.65 -17.05 10.19
N CYS A 121 -2.37 -15.77 10.26
CA CYS A 121 -1.28 -15.13 9.54
C CYS A 121 -0.17 -14.73 10.52
N LEU A 122 1.04 -15.20 10.28
CA LEU A 122 2.24 -14.72 10.97
C LEU A 122 2.88 -13.63 10.10
N LEU A 123 2.75 -12.40 10.53
CA LEU A 123 3.41 -11.24 9.91
C LEU A 123 4.73 -11.01 10.62
N VAL A 124 5.84 -11.10 9.90
CA VAL A 124 7.20 -10.87 10.42
C VAL A 124 7.83 -9.73 9.64
N SER A 125 8.18 -8.67 10.33
CA SER A 125 8.87 -7.51 9.76
C SER A 125 10.02 -7.05 10.66
N GLY A 126 10.90 -6.19 10.16
CA GLY A 126 12.06 -5.70 10.91
C GLY A 126 11.74 -4.94 12.21
N GLY A 127 10.55 -4.39 12.35
CA GLY A 127 10.15 -3.61 13.53
C GLY A 127 8.96 -4.19 14.31
N ASN A 128 8.18 -5.08 13.68
CA ASN A 128 6.97 -5.63 14.29
C ASN A 128 6.75 -7.07 13.82
N SER A 129 6.44 -7.95 14.75
CA SER A 129 5.94 -9.30 14.43
C SER A 129 4.59 -9.50 15.09
N GLN A 130 3.62 -9.97 14.32
CA GLN A 130 2.24 -10.14 14.79
C GLN A 130 1.69 -11.50 14.36
N ILE A 131 0.87 -12.09 15.21
CA ILE A 131 0.01 -13.22 14.88
C ILE A 131 -1.40 -12.68 14.75
N ILE A 132 -1.97 -12.82 13.56
CA ILE A 132 -3.27 -12.27 13.21
C ILE A 132 -4.22 -13.41 12.88
N LYS A 133 -5.34 -13.47 13.58
CA LYS A 133 -6.46 -14.34 13.23
C LYS A 133 -7.32 -13.61 12.18
N VAL A 134 -7.47 -14.21 11.03
CA VAL A 134 -8.22 -13.62 9.90
C VAL A 134 -9.50 -14.41 9.72
N ASN A 135 -10.63 -13.82 10.09
CA ASN A 135 -11.96 -14.42 9.99
C ASN A 135 -12.62 -14.10 8.63
N ALA A 136 -12.34 -12.93 8.07
CA ALA A 136 -12.84 -12.45 6.77
C ALA A 136 -11.91 -11.32 6.26
N TYR A 137 -12.12 -10.84 5.04
CA TYR A 137 -11.32 -9.74 4.43
C TYR A 137 -11.24 -8.47 5.27
N ASN A 138 -12.29 -8.16 6.03
CA ASN A 138 -12.41 -6.97 6.88
C ASN A 138 -12.56 -7.32 8.37
N ASP A 139 -12.34 -8.58 8.75
CA ASP A 139 -12.42 -9.06 10.14
C ASP A 139 -11.12 -9.76 10.51
N MET A 140 -10.22 -8.99 11.13
CA MET A 140 -8.88 -9.41 11.51
C MET A 140 -8.61 -9.01 12.97
N GLU A 141 -8.12 -9.97 13.76
CA GLU A 141 -7.82 -9.80 15.16
C GLU A 141 -6.33 -10.11 15.43
N VAL A 142 -5.60 -9.16 16.03
CA VAL A 142 -4.22 -9.39 16.48
C VAL A 142 -4.27 -10.17 17.80
N ILE A 143 -3.86 -11.43 17.79
CA ILE A 143 -3.86 -12.32 18.96
C ILE A 143 -2.50 -12.42 19.66
N GLY A 144 -1.45 -11.90 19.03
CA GLY A 144 -0.11 -11.81 19.60
C GLY A 144 0.77 -10.85 18.83
N GLN A 145 1.66 -10.15 19.53
CA GLN A 145 2.63 -9.25 18.91
C GLN A 145 3.90 -9.16 19.74
N THR A 146 5.02 -8.83 19.07
CA THR A 146 6.26 -8.44 19.78
C THR A 146 6.11 -7.04 20.37
N ILE A 147 6.73 -6.85 21.53
CA ILE A 147 6.80 -5.58 22.25
C ILE A 147 8.04 -4.83 21.77
#